data_9dcfc660518fffbc2c7f156d0b9d04e4
#
_entry.id   9dcfc660518fffbc2c7f156d0b9d04e4
#
_cell.length_a   1.000
_cell.length_b   1.000
_cell.length_c   1.000
_cell.angle_alpha   90.00
_cell.angle_beta   90.00
_cell.angle_gamma   90.00
#
_symmetry.space_group_name_H-M   'P 1'
#
loop_
_entity.id
_entity.type
_entity.pdbx_description
1 polymer ?
#
loop_
_entity_poly.entity_id
_entity_poly.type
_entity_poly.pdbx_seq_one_letter_code
_entity_poly.pdbx_strand_id
1 'polypeptide(L)'
;MENLLNYYSRREVQKAILEISKNREFTAKFETGYGKRPDIIQFENDIYELVKKGALSFSISEERWSNPLLIKTGMTKKELDHLRIGWDLVLDVDGLDIEYSKLAAYYIIEALKFYDIQHISVKFSGNRGFHIGIPFETFPKKINQIDQEFYV
;
A
#
# COMPACT_ATOMS: atom_id res chain seq x y z
N MET A 1 -14.51 18.95 3.53
CA MET A 1 -14.38 18.72 2.06
C MET A 1 -13.36 19.65 1.43
N GLU A 2 -13.39 20.96 1.71
CA GLU A 2 -12.46 21.94 1.16
C GLU A 2 -10.97 21.59 1.42
N ASN A 3 -10.61 21.18 2.65
CA ASN A 3 -9.26 20.74 2.99
C ASN A 3 -8.79 19.52 2.18
N LEU A 4 -9.69 18.58 1.87
CA LEU A 4 -9.37 17.41 1.05
C LEU A 4 -9.13 17.84 -0.41
N LEU A 5 -9.99 18.66 -0.97
CA LEU A 5 -9.83 19.19 -2.32
C LEU A 5 -8.51 19.97 -2.46
N ASN A 6 -8.20 20.83 -1.50
CA ASN A 6 -6.95 21.59 -1.49
C ASN A 6 -5.72 20.68 -1.39
N TYR A 7 -5.77 19.62 -0.58
CA TYR A 7 -4.67 18.67 -0.45
C TYR A 7 -4.44 17.87 -1.74
N TYR A 8 -5.50 17.26 -2.29
CA TYR A 8 -5.41 16.41 -3.47
C TYR A 8 -5.38 17.17 -4.80
N SER A 9 -5.56 18.50 -4.81
CA SER A 9 -5.30 19.34 -5.99
C SER A 9 -3.81 19.55 -6.25
N ARG A 10 -2.95 19.31 -5.25
CA ARG A 10 -1.51 19.50 -5.37
C ARG A 10 -0.91 18.44 -6.29
N ARG A 11 -0.23 18.89 -7.32
CA ARG A 11 0.34 18.02 -8.36
C ARG A 11 1.35 17.01 -7.80
N GLU A 12 2.17 17.44 -6.83
CA GLU A 12 3.13 16.56 -6.18
C GLU A 12 2.46 15.40 -5.42
N VAL A 13 1.28 15.62 -4.81
CA VAL A 13 0.49 14.59 -4.14
C VAL A 13 -0.08 13.60 -5.17
N GLN A 14 -0.68 14.11 -6.24
CA GLN A 14 -1.25 13.29 -7.32
C GLN A 14 -0.17 12.42 -7.97
N LYS A 15 0.98 13.00 -8.29
CA LYS A 15 2.12 12.29 -8.86
C LYS A 15 2.65 11.19 -7.92
N ALA A 16 2.82 11.49 -6.63
CA ALA A 16 3.28 10.52 -5.66
C ALA A 16 2.31 9.34 -5.52
N ILE A 17 0.99 9.61 -5.46
CA ILE A 17 -0.03 8.55 -5.39
C ILE A 17 -0.04 7.71 -6.66
N LEU A 18 0.01 8.33 -7.84
CA LEU A 18 0.08 7.60 -9.10
C LEU A 18 1.32 6.70 -9.15
N GLU A 19 2.47 7.18 -8.67
CA GLU A 19 3.71 6.42 -8.68
C GLU A 19 3.65 5.19 -7.78
N ILE A 20 3.19 5.33 -6.54
CA ILE A 20 3.06 4.19 -5.62
C ILE A 20 1.94 3.22 -6.01
N SER A 21 0.98 3.64 -6.84
CA SER A 21 -0.14 2.81 -7.31
C SER A 21 0.21 1.93 -8.52
N LYS A 22 1.40 2.09 -9.11
CA LYS A 22 1.82 1.29 -10.26
C LYS A 22 1.83 -0.21 -9.92
N ASN A 23 1.22 -1.01 -10.81
CA ASN A 23 1.12 -2.45 -10.63
C ASN A 23 0.37 -2.90 -9.38
N ARG A 24 -0.50 -2.05 -8.82
CA ARG A 24 -1.29 -2.36 -7.63
C ARG A 24 -2.78 -2.21 -7.90
N GLU A 25 -3.57 -3.01 -7.21
CA GLU A 25 -4.99 -2.72 -7.09
C GLU A 25 -5.17 -1.43 -6.30
N PHE A 26 -6.03 -0.57 -6.79
CA PHE A 26 -6.36 0.70 -6.16
C PHE A 26 -7.86 0.72 -5.81
N THR A 27 -8.23 1.38 -4.74
CA THR A 27 -9.62 1.67 -4.44
C THR A 27 -9.78 3.00 -3.70
N ALA A 28 -10.84 3.72 -4.02
CA ALA A 28 -11.27 4.90 -3.30
C ALA A 28 -12.32 4.52 -2.24
N LYS A 29 -12.27 5.15 -1.07
CA LYS A 29 -13.28 5.02 -0.03
C LYS A 29 -14.17 6.26 -0.03
N PHE A 30 -15.48 6.04 -0.08
CA PHE A 30 -16.54 7.04 0.02
C PHE A 30 -17.32 6.85 1.33
N GLU A 31 -18.20 7.79 1.69
CA GLU A 31 -19.09 7.60 2.83
C GLU A 31 -19.97 6.36 2.69
N THR A 32 -20.40 6.03 1.49
CA THR A 32 -21.25 4.88 1.16
C THR A 32 -20.50 3.55 1.08
N GLY A 33 -19.17 3.54 1.19
CA GLY A 33 -18.33 2.34 1.11
C GLY A 33 -17.17 2.48 0.14
N TYR A 34 -16.63 1.35 -0.28
CA TYR A 34 -15.52 1.32 -1.24
C TYR A 34 -16.03 1.43 -2.68
N GLY A 35 -15.21 2.05 -3.53
CA GLY A 35 -15.41 2.13 -4.98
C GLY A 35 -15.27 0.77 -5.67
N LYS A 36 -15.22 0.84 -7.00
CA LYS A 36 -15.03 -0.35 -7.85
C LYS A 36 -13.77 -1.13 -7.44
N ARG A 37 -13.84 -2.45 -7.54
CA ARG A 37 -12.71 -3.37 -7.37
C ARG A 37 -12.81 -4.52 -8.38
N PRO A 38 -11.72 -4.91 -9.05
CA PRO A 38 -10.43 -4.23 -9.06
C PRO A 38 -10.47 -2.90 -9.83
N ASP A 39 -9.61 -1.97 -9.46
CA ASP A 39 -9.45 -0.70 -10.15
C ASP A 39 -7.97 -0.25 -10.13
N ILE A 40 -7.62 0.73 -10.96
CA ILE A 40 -6.28 1.31 -11.07
C ILE A 40 -6.37 2.82 -11.28
N ILE A 41 -5.29 3.53 -10.95
CA ILE A 41 -5.08 4.93 -11.34
C ILE A 41 -4.21 4.95 -12.60
N GLN A 42 -4.62 5.72 -13.60
CA GLN A 42 -3.91 5.85 -14.87
C GLN A 42 -3.27 7.23 -15.04
N PHE A 43 -3.93 8.28 -14.55
CA PHE A 43 -3.49 9.65 -14.71
C PHE A 43 -3.43 10.38 -13.36
N GLU A 44 -2.53 11.37 -13.25
CA GLU A 44 -2.39 12.18 -12.02
C GLU A 44 -3.74 12.78 -11.60
N ASN A 45 -4.50 13.32 -12.55
CA ASN A 45 -5.78 13.99 -12.27
C ASN A 45 -6.92 13.04 -11.82
N ASP A 46 -6.79 11.72 -12.00
CA ASP A 46 -7.82 10.75 -11.57
C ASP A 46 -8.07 10.85 -10.07
N ILE A 47 -7.01 11.10 -9.29
CA ILE A 47 -7.10 11.28 -7.82
C ILE A 47 -8.02 12.46 -7.49
N TYR A 48 -7.78 13.61 -8.11
CA TYR A 48 -8.55 14.81 -7.86
C TYR A 48 -10.02 14.66 -8.30
N GLU A 49 -10.25 14.01 -9.45
CA GLU A 49 -11.61 13.72 -9.92
C GLU A 49 -12.37 12.79 -8.96
N LEU A 50 -11.70 11.80 -8.37
CA LEU A 50 -12.31 10.94 -7.34
C LEU A 50 -12.67 11.72 -6.08
N VAL A 51 -11.82 12.65 -5.63
CA VAL A 51 -12.11 13.52 -4.48
C VAL A 51 -13.29 14.45 -4.78
N LYS A 52 -13.39 15.02 -5.98
CA LYS A 52 -14.57 15.81 -6.40
C LYS A 52 -15.85 14.99 -6.38
N LYS A 53 -15.78 13.69 -6.64
CA LYS A 53 -16.90 12.75 -6.53
C LYS A 53 -17.19 12.30 -5.10
N GLY A 54 -16.46 12.81 -4.11
CA GLY A 54 -16.67 12.53 -2.69
C GLY A 54 -15.79 11.43 -2.10
N ALA A 55 -14.69 11.04 -2.77
CA ALA A 55 -13.72 10.14 -2.16
C ALA A 55 -13.05 10.78 -0.94
N LEU A 56 -12.99 10.04 0.16
CA LEU A 56 -12.44 10.47 1.44
C LEU A 56 -10.99 10.00 1.64
N SER A 57 -10.65 8.82 1.13
CA SER A 57 -9.32 8.25 1.22
C SER A 57 -9.09 7.23 0.09
N PHE A 58 -7.84 6.82 -0.07
CA PHE A 58 -7.42 5.87 -1.07
C PHE A 58 -6.63 4.74 -0.43
N SER A 59 -6.79 3.53 -0.96
CA SER A 59 -6.04 2.35 -0.56
C SER A 59 -5.42 1.70 -1.80
N ILE A 60 -4.23 1.16 -1.62
CA ILE A 60 -3.54 0.35 -2.63
C ILE A 60 -3.20 -1.01 -2.03
N SER A 61 -3.11 -2.04 -2.85
CA SER A 61 -2.66 -3.35 -2.39
C SER A 61 -1.18 -3.35 -2.06
N GLU A 62 -0.78 -4.10 -1.03
CA GLU A 62 0.61 -4.45 -0.76
C GLU A 62 1.16 -5.40 -1.83
N GLU A 63 0.30 -6.21 -2.42
CA GLU A 63 0.62 -7.06 -3.55
C GLU A 63 0.79 -6.25 -4.83
N ARG A 64 1.74 -6.67 -5.65
CA ARG A 64 1.99 -6.11 -6.98
C ARG A 64 1.59 -7.11 -8.05
N TRP A 65 0.90 -6.64 -9.07
CA TRP A 65 0.28 -7.44 -10.10
C TRP A 65 0.79 -7.07 -11.48
N SER A 66 0.98 -8.04 -12.35
CA SER A 66 1.28 -7.78 -13.77
C SER A 66 0.16 -6.99 -14.45
N ASN A 67 -1.09 -7.27 -14.08
CA ASN A 67 -2.27 -6.48 -14.45
C ASN A 67 -3.34 -6.60 -13.37
N PRO A 68 -3.50 -5.60 -12.48
CA PRO A 68 -4.50 -5.61 -11.41
C PRO A 68 -5.94 -5.80 -11.90
N LEU A 69 -6.27 -5.33 -13.11
CA LEU A 69 -7.63 -5.42 -13.66
C LEU A 69 -8.06 -6.85 -14.03
N LEU A 70 -7.12 -7.81 -14.05
CA LEU A 70 -7.43 -9.22 -14.30
C LEU A 70 -7.85 -9.97 -13.03
N ILE A 71 -7.72 -9.36 -11.85
CA ILE A 71 -8.14 -9.97 -10.57
C ILE A 71 -9.66 -10.13 -10.57
N LYS A 72 -10.14 -11.32 -10.20
CA LYS A 72 -11.57 -11.64 -10.14
C LYS A 72 -11.90 -12.35 -8.84
N THR A 73 -13.09 -12.12 -8.34
CA THR A 73 -13.63 -12.89 -7.21
C THR A 73 -13.67 -14.39 -7.55
N GLY A 74 -13.20 -15.22 -6.64
CA GLY A 74 -13.19 -16.68 -6.81
C GLY A 74 -11.97 -17.26 -7.53
N MET A 75 -10.98 -16.43 -7.89
CA MET A 75 -9.70 -16.94 -8.38
C MET A 75 -9.01 -17.82 -7.33
N THR A 76 -8.41 -18.90 -7.79
CA THR A 76 -7.58 -19.79 -6.97
C THR A 76 -6.24 -19.11 -6.65
N LYS A 77 -5.56 -19.59 -5.60
CA LYS A 77 -4.20 -19.12 -5.27
C LYS A 77 -3.27 -19.21 -6.48
N LYS A 78 -3.30 -20.31 -7.22
CA LYS A 78 -2.44 -20.51 -8.41
C LYS A 78 -2.71 -19.47 -9.52
N GLU A 79 -3.95 -19.10 -9.75
CA GLU A 79 -4.30 -18.05 -10.73
C GLU A 79 -3.83 -16.67 -10.26
N LEU A 80 -3.96 -16.37 -8.96
CA LEU A 80 -3.45 -15.14 -8.39
C LEU A 80 -1.90 -15.09 -8.45
N ASP A 81 -1.22 -16.20 -8.15
CA ASP A 81 0.24 -16.29 -8.21
C ASP A 81 0.79 -16.05 -9.61
N HIS A 82 0.04 -16.42 -10.67
CA HIS A 82 0.40 -16.08 -12.05
C HIS A 82 0.33 -14.58 -12.38
N LEU A 83 -0.51 -13.84 -11.66
CA LEU A 83 -0.63 -12.39 -11.83
C LEU A 83 0.30 -11.62 -10.89
N ARG A 84 0.68 -12.22 -9.75
CA ARG A 84 1.49 -11.56 -8.73
C ARG A 84 2.94 -11.46 -9.17
N ILE A 85 3.49 -10.24 -9.13
CA ILE A 85 4.89 -9.95 -9.50
C ILE A 85 5.74 -9.48 -8.31
N GLY A 86 5.13 -9.30 -7.16
CA GLY A 86 5.81 -8.88 -5.95
C GLY A 86 4.84 -8.67 -4.79
N TRP A 87 5.42 -8.51 -3.59
CA TRP A 87 4.67 -8.25 -2.37
C TRP A 87 5.50 -7.38 -1.42
N ASP A 88 5.04 -6.17 -1.12
CA ASP A 88 5.67 -5.36 -0.09
C ASP A 88 5.32 -5.93 1.30
N LEU A 89 6.27 -5.90 2.21
CA LEU A 89 5.97 -6.20 3.60
C LEU A 89 5.33 -4.97 4.26
N VAL A 90 4.13 -5.13 4.79
CA VAL A 90 3.46 -4.10 5.59
C VAL A 90 3.20 -4.65 6.98
N LEU A 91 3.78 -3.99 7.98
CA LEU A 91 3.55 -4.30 9.39
C LEU A 91 2.56 -3.29 9.94
N ASP A 92 1.43 -3.76 10.44
CA ASP A 92 0.43 -2.94 11.11
C ASP A 92 0.66 -3.00 12.61
N VAL A 93 1.06 -1.88 13.20
CA VAL A 93 1.36 -1.73 14.62
C VAL A 93 0.22 -0.96 15.26
N ASP A 94 -0.72 -1.66 15.87
CA ASP A 94 -1.86 -1.05 16.57
C ASP A 94 -1.89 -1.50 18.04
N GLY A 95 -2.08 -0.56 18.94
CA GLY A 95 -2.08 -0.79 20.38
C GLY A 95 -3.22 -0.09 21.10
N LEU A 96 -3.34 -0.34 22.38
CA LEU A 96 -4.33 0.29 23.25
C LEU A 96 -4.09 1.80 23.39
N ASP A 97 -2.83 2.22 23.31
CA ASP A 97 -2.38 3.59 23.45
C ASP A 97 -1.34 3.93 22.37
N ILE A 98 -1.36 5.19 21.89
CA ILE A 98 -0.47 5.66 20.83
C ILE A 98 1.01 5.61 21.23
N GLU A 99 1.34 5.87 22.53
CA GLU A 99 2.73 5.86 22.98
C GLU A 99 3.32 4.44 22.97
N TYR A 100 2.52 3.42 23.29
CA TYR A 100 2.95 2.02 23.15
C TYR A 100 3.14 1.63 21.68
N SER A 101 2.21 2.02 20.79
CA SER A 101 2.34 1.77 19.36
C SER A 101 3.57 2.46 18.77
N LYS A 102 3.86 3.69 19.21
CA LYS A 102 5.04 4.45 18.80
C LYS A 102 6.34 3.79 19.26
N LEU A 103 6.37 3.31 20.50
CA LEU A 103 7.52 2.60 21.06
C LEU A 103 7.74 1.27 20.33
N ALA A 104 6.68 0.51 20.08
CA ALA A 104 6.75 -0.74 19.32
C ALA A 104 7.24 -0.50 17.88
N ALA A 105 6.68 0.50 17.19
CA ALA A 105 7.11 0.88 15.85
C ALA A 105 8.59 1.29 15.83
N TYR A 106 9.05 2.05 16.83
CA TYR A 106 10.45 2.43 16.97
C TYR A 106 11.37 1.19 17.06
N TYR A 107 11.06 0.24 17.97
CA TYR A 107 11.87 -0.97 18.12
C TYR A 107 11.84 -1.89 16.88
N ILE A 108 10.71 -1.97 16.20
CA ILE A 108 10.63 -2.70 14.94
C ILE A 108 11.56 -2.07 13.90
N ILE A 109 11.56 -0.74 13.78
CA ILE A 109 12.42 -0.02 12.83
C ILE A 109 13.89 -0.23 13.18
N GLU A 110 14.26 -0.14 14.47
CA GLU A 110 15.65 -0.38 14.89
C GLU A 110 16.10 -1.84 14.65
N ALA A 111 15.20 -2.80 14.86
CA ALA A 111 15.46 -4.20 14.51
C ALA A 111 15.66 -4.38 13.00
N LEU A 112 14.81 -3.78 12.18
CA LEU A 112 14.96 -3.84 10.72
C LEU A 112 16.30 -3.23 10.26
N LYS A 113 16.67 -2.08 10.81
CA LYS A 113 17.99 -1.45 10.53
C LYS A 113 19.16 -2.33 10.98
N PHE A 114 19.04 -3.00 12.13
CA PHE A 114 20.06 -3.94 12.61
C PHE A 114 20.31 -5.09 11.62
N TYR A 115 19.27 -5.53 10.88
CA TYR A 115 19.36 -6.50 9.80
C TYR A 115 19.63 -5.87 8.42
N ASP A 116 20.17 -4.64 8.39
CA ASP A 116 20.53 -3.89 7.18
C ASP A 116 19.37 -3.57 6.24
N ILE A 117 18.13 -3.53 6.75
CA ILE A 117 16.97 -3.08 6.01
C ILE A 117 16.85 -1.57 6.16
N GLN A 118 17.26 -0.81 5.12
CA GLN A 118 17.33 0.66 5.16
C GLN A 118 16.11 1.34 4.51
N HIS A 119 15.47 0.68 3.55
CA HIS A 119 14.32 1.24 2.84
C HIS A 119 13.02 0.97 3.61
N ILE A 120 12.77 1.80 4.61
CA ILE A 120 11.62 1.69 5.51
C ILE A 120 10.76 2.95 5.38
N SER A 121 9.47 2.78 5.12
CA SER A 121 8.48 3.84 5.21
C SER A 121 7.64 3.69 6.46
N VAL A 122 7.23 4.80 7.07
CA VAL A 122 6.36 4.81 8.23
C VAL A 122 5.22 5.76 8.00
N LYS A 123 4.01 5.30 8.27
CA LYS A 123 2.80 6.10 8.16
C LYS A 123 1.98 5.97 9.44
N PHE A 124 1.48 7.08 9.96
CA PHE A 124 0.45 7.07 11.01
C PHE A 124 -0.87 6.53 10.44
N SER A 125 -1.47 5.52 11.08
CA SER A 125 -2.68 4.86 10.57
C SER A 125 -3.96 5.72 10.68
N GLY A 126 -3.91 6.80 11.49
CA GLY A 126 -5.01 7.75 11.67
C GLY A 126 -5.79 7.59 12.98
N ASN A 127 -5.41 6.65 13.85
CA ASN A 127 -6.00 6.48 15.19
C ASN A 127 -4.90 6.35 16.25
N ARG A 128 -4.40 5.16 16.53
CA ARG A 128 -3.39 4.88 17.56
C ARG A 128 -2.24 4.04 17.05
N GLY A 129 -2.18 3.78 15.75
CA GLY A 129 -1.24 2.84 15.15
C GLY A 129 -0.35 3.45 14.09
N PHE A 130 0.58 2.61 13.61
CA PHE A 130 1.51 2.94 12.55
C PHE A 130 1.61 1.78 11.57
N HIS A 131 1.63 2.09 10.28
CA HIS A 131 2.01 1.14 9.24
C HIS A 131 3.49 1.32 8.93
N ILE A 132 4.26 0.23 8.97
CA ILE A 132 5.66 0.20 8.56
C ILE A 132 5.71 -0.58 7.25
N GLY A 133 6.14 0.06 6.18
CA GLY A 133 6.22 -0.53 4.85
C GLY A 133 7.66 -0.75 4.41
N ILE A 134 7.95 -1.94 3.91
CA ILE A 134 9.24 -2.31 3.32
C ILE A 134 8.98 -2.76 1.88
N PRO A 135 9.57 -2.06 0.87
CA PRO A 135 9.35 -2.39 -0.53
C PRO A 135 9.88 -3.79 -0.87
N PHE A 136 9.20 -4.47 -1.77
CA PHE A 136 9.58 -5.79 -2.29
C PHE A 136 11.03 -5.83 -2.79
N GLU A 137 11.51 -4.75 -3.38
CA GLU A 137 12.87 -4.62 -3.91
C GLU A 137 13.96 -4.71 -2.84
N THR A 138 13.60 -4.46 -1.57
CA THR A 138 14.54 -4.54 -0.43
C THR A 138 14.94 -5.99 -0.13
N PHE A 139 14.08 -6.94 -0.47
CA PHE A 139 14.32 -8.36 -0.20
C PHE A 139 15.12 -9.02 -1.33
N PRO A 140 16.04 -9.95 -1.01
CA PRO A 140 16.76 -10.71 -2.02
C PRO A 140 15.79 -11.54 -2.86
N LYS A 141 15.98 -11.59 -4.17
CA LYS A 141 15.13 -12.35 -5.09
C LYS A 141 15.29 -13.86 -4.95
N LYS A 142 16.41 -14.29 -4.38
CA LYS A 142 16.74 -15.71 -4.18
C LYS A 142 17.34 -15.90 -2.81
N ILE A 143 16.89 -16.93 -2.09
CA ILE A 143 17.50 -17.39 -0.84
C ILE A 143 18.05 -18.80 -1.09
N ASN A 144 19.36 -19.02 -0.84
CA ASN A 144 20.02 -20.32 -0.96
C ASN A 144 19.78 -21.03 -2.31
N GLN A 145 19.86 -20.30 -3.43
CA GLN A 145 19.61 -20.79 -4.79
C GLN A 145 18.15 -21.25 -5.07
N ILE A 146 17.27 -21.11 -4.14
CA ILE A 146 15.83 -21.32 -4.34
C ILE A 146 15.21 -19.98 -4.68
N ASP A 147 14.49 -19.92 -5.79
CA ASP A 147 13.69 -18.72 -6.10
C ASP A 147 12.72 -18.46 -4.93
N GLN A 148 12.57 -17.19 -4.54
CA GLN A 148 11.51 -16.80 -3.62
C GLN A 148 10.15 -16.97 -4.33
N GLU A 149 9.76 -18.21 -4.63
CA GLU A 149 8.36 -18.50 -4.84
C GLU A 149 7.69 -18.47 -3.47
N PHE A 150 7.34 -17.26 -3.06
CA PHE A 150 6.31 -16.90 -2.10
C PHE A 150 6.04 -17.93 -0.98
N TYR A 151 6.93 -18.01 0.00
CA TYR A 151 6.54 -18.53 1.31
C TYR A 151 5.84 -17.41 2.10
N VAL A 152 4.53 -17.38 2.00
CA VAL A 152 3.62 -16.69 2.93
C VAL A 152 2.57 -17.68 3.37
#